data_13347a2c4209cf4b0dfcaf201adae534
#
_entry.id   13347a2c4209cf4b0dfcaf201adae534
#
_cell.length_a   1.000
_cell.length_b   1.000
_cell.length_c   1.000
_cell.angle_alpha   90.00
_cell.angle_beta   90.00
_cell.angle_gamma   90.00
#
_symmetry.space_group_name_H-M   'P 1'
#
loop_
_entity.id
_entity.type
_entity.pdbx_description
1 polymer ?
#
loop_
_entity_poly.entity_id
_entity_poly.type
_entity_poly.pdbx_seq_one_letter_code
_entity_poly.pdbx_strand_id
1 'polypeptide(L)'
;IVTQSYSTSFALATKMLAPSIRTDIYNIYGFVRLADEIVDTFHDYDKEQLFQKFEKDMEEAIVNKISLNPILNSFQHTYHKYDIPYHLVESFMKSMRMDLSKKNYETFDEYREYIYGSADVVGLMCLCVFVNGDKEKYEELKESAMALGSAFQKVNFLRELKADYEELNRTYFPNTNLMELDEESKKRIVNEIKADFAVGY
;
A
#
# COMPACT_ATOMS: atom_id res chain seq x y z
N ILE A 1 5.23 -0.49 -17.79
CA ILE A 1 4.03 0.14 -18.37
C ILE A 1 3.11 0.63 -17.25
N VAL A 2 2.55 -0.23 -16.38
CA VAL A 2 1.60 0.18 -15.31
C VAL A 2 2.13 1.33 -14.47
N THR A 3 3.29 1.20 -13.86
CA THR A 3 3.89 2.23 -12.98
C THR A 3 4.05 3.59 -13.68
N GLN A 4 4.44 3.59 -14.94
CA GLN A 4 4.64 4.82 -15.72
C GLN A 4 3.33 5.52 -16.09
N SER A 5 2.24 4.74 -16.18
CA SER A 5 0.92 5.29 -16.51
C SER A 5 0.21 5.87 -15.28
N TYR A 6 0.46 5.34 -14.09
CA TYR A 6 -0.28 5.69 -12.88
C TYR A 6 0.48 6.57 -11.87
N SER A 7 1.82 6.63 -11.94
CA SER A 7 2.59 7.47 -11.01
C SER A 7 3.89 7.98 -11.61
N THR A 8 3.94 9.28 -11.84
CA THR A 8 5.15 9.96 -12.34
C THR A 8 6.25 9.97 -11.27
N SER A 9 5.90 10.32 -10.03
CA SER A 9 6.87 10.43 -8.93
C SER A 9 7.45 9.07 -8.53
N PHE A 10 6.62 8.04 -8.38
CA PHE A 10 7.07 6.70 -8.05
C PHE A 10 7.89 6.08 -9.19
N ALA A 11 7.47 6.28 -10.44
CA ALA A 11 8.22 5.83 -11.61
C ALA A 11 9.61 6.47 -11.68
N LEU A 12 9.71 7.77 -11.35
CA LEU A 12 10.98 8.48 -11.31
C LEU A 12 11.89 7.98 -10.17
N ALA A 13 11.33 7.85 -8.96
CA ALA A 13 12.06 7.32 -7.80
C ALA A 13 12.57 5.90 -8.07
N THR A 14 11.73 5.03 -8.64
CA THR A 14 12.14 3.66 -8.96
C THR A 14 13.27 3.61 -9.99
N LYS A 15 13.34 4.57 -10.93
CA LYS A 15 14.46 4.68 -11.88
C LYS A 15 15.80 4.97 -11.22
N MET A 16 15.81 5.53 -10.00
CA MET A 16 17.02 5.78 -9.22
C MET A 16 17.56 4.52 -8.52
N LEU A 17 16.74 3.47 -8.40
CA LEU A 17 17.16 2.19 -7.83
C LEU A 17 18.15 1.45 -8.75
N ALA A 18 18.92 0.55 -8.18
CA ALA A 18 19.79 -0.34 -8.94
C ALA A 18 18.99 -1.15 -9.98
N PRO A 19 19.48 -1.29 -11.22
CA PRO A 19 18.76 -2.01 -12.28
C PRO A 19 18.35 -3.45 -11.89
N SER A 20 19.15 -4.11 -11.03
CA SER A 20 18.93 -5.49 -10.59
C SER A 20 17.65 -5.71 -9.78
N ILE A 21 17.16 -4.68 -9.08
CA ILE A 21 15.96 -4.76 -8.21
C ILE A 21 14.79 -3.96 -8.76
N ARG A 22 15.01 -3.10 -9.74
CA ARG A 22 14.00 -2.17 -10.26
C ARG A 22 12.75 -2.86 -10.76
N THR A 23 12.93 -3.96 -11.49
CA THR A 23 11.81 -4.74 -12.04
C THR A 23 10.95 -5.32 -10.92
N ASP A 24 11.58 -5.82 -9.85
CA ASP A 24 10.87 -6.43 -8.73
C ASP A 24 10.05 -5.40 -7.94
N ILE A 25 10.56 -4.18 -7.78
CA ILE A 25 9.79 -3.08 -7.20
C ILE A 25 8.60 -2.69 -8.10
N TYR A 26 8.77 -2.68 -9.44
CA TYR A 26 7.66 -2.46 -10.36
C TYR A 26 6.60 -3.59 -10.28
N ASN A 27 7.00 -4.82 -10.02
CA ASN A 27 6.08 -5.94 -9.88
C ASN A 27 5.22 -5.81 -8.61
N ILE A 28 5.83 -5.42 -7.48
CA ILE A 28 5.09 -5.11 -6.24
C ILE A 28 4.12 -3.95 -6.48
N TYR A 29 4.59 -2.85 -7.08
CA TYR A 29 3.74 -1.71 -7.37
C TYR A 29 2.57 -2.07 -8.29
N GLY A 30 2.80 -2.89 -9.31
CA GLY A 30 1.75 -3.32 -10.24
C GLY A 30 0.64 -4.10 -9.53
N PHE A 31 1.01 -4.98 -8.61
CA PHE A 31 0.07 -5.74 -7.78
C PHE A 31 -0.75 -4.81 -6.87
N VAL A 32 -0.06 -3.97 -6.11
CA VAL A 32 -0.69 -3.00 -5.19
C VAL A 32 -1.63 -2.07 -5.94
N ARG A 33 -1.18 -1.49 -7.05
CA ARG A 33 -1.98 -0.55 -7.83
C ARG A 33 -3.21 -1.19 -8.48
N LEU A 34 -3.13 -2.44 -8.94
CA LEU A 34 -4.29 -3.10 -9.53
C LEU A 34 -5.36 -3.39 -8.47
N ALA A 35 -4.97 -3.80 -7.27
CA ALA A 35 -5.90 -3.98 -6.16
C ALA A 35 -6.61 -2.66 -5.80
N ASP A 36 -5.85 -1.57 -5.70
CA ASP A 36 -6.31 -0.22 -5.44
C ASP A 36 -7.31 0.26 -6.53
N GLU A 37 -6.98 0.09 -7.82
CA GLU A 37 -7.88 0.44 -8.92
C GLU A 37 -9.23 -0.30 -8.86
N ILE A 38 -9.22 -1.58 -8.48
CA ILE A 38 -10.46 -2.35 -8.36
C ILE A 38 -11.38 -1.72 -7.30
N VAL A 39 -10.85 -1.34 -6.16
CA VAL A 39 -11.66 -0.84 -5.05
C VAL A 39 -12.04 0.64 -5.20
N ASP A 40 -11.18 1.45 -5.82
CA ASP A 40 -11.42 2.89 -5.93
C ASP A 40 -12.07 3.31 -7.24
N THR A 41 -11.65 2.74 -8.38
CA THR A 41 -11.93 3.34 -9.70
C THR A 41 -13.03 2.62 -10.50
N PHE A 42 -13.27 1.34 -10.32
CA PHE A 42 -14.17 0.56 -11.17
C PHE A 42 -15.66 0.75 -10.80
N HIS A 43 -16.13 2.00 -10.81
CA HIS A 43 -17.48 2.35 -10.36
C HIS A 43 -18.63 1.72 -11.17
N ASP A 44 -18.40 1.44 -12.47
CA ASP A 44 -19.40 0.86 -13.37
C ASP A 44 -19.48 -0.68 -13.27
N TYR A 45 -18.72 -1.30 -12.37
CA TYR A 45 -18.62 -2.75 -12.24
C TYR A 45 -18.92 -3.21 -10.80
N ASP A 46 -19.24 -4.50 -10.64
CA ASP A 46 -19.34 -5.14 -9.34
C ASP A 46 -17.92 -5.30 -8.74
N LYS A 47 -17.50 -4.29 -7.98
CA LYS A 47 -16.16 -4.23 -7.38
C LYS A 47 -15.91 -5.39 -6.43
N GLU A 48 -16.93 -5.83 -5.68
CA GLU A 48 -16.79 -6.91 -4.72
C GLU A 48 -16.50 -8.23 -5.44
N GLN A 49 -17.25 -8.54 -6.49
CA GLN A 49 -17.03 -9.73 -7.30
C GLN A 49 -15.66 -9.68 -8.00
N LEU A 50 -15.26 -8.50 -8.54
CA LEU A 50 -13.96 -8.34 -9.18
C LEU A 50 -12.83 -8.51 -8.18
N PHE A 51 -12.97 -7.97 -6.96
CA PHE A 51 -11.96 -8.09 -5.92
C PHE A 51 -11.83 -9.54 -5.41
N GLN A 52 -12.94 -10.22 -5.17
CA GLN A 52 -12.95 -11.65 -4.81
C GLN A 52 -12.24 -12.51 -5.87
N LYS A 53 -12.52 -12.22 -7.15
CA LYS A 53 -11.83 -12.90 -8.25
C LYS A 53 -10.33 -12.61 -8.24
N PHE A 54 -9.94 -11.35 -8.07
CA PHE A 54 -8.54 -10.94 -8.03
C PHE A 54 -7.78 -11.60 -6.88
N GLU A 55 -8.39 -11.69 -5.70
CA GLU A 55 -7.83 -12.35 -4.52
C GLU A 55 -7.59 -13.84 -4.79
N LYS A 56 -8.59 -14.54 -5.33
CA LYS A 56 -8.45 -15.94 -5.72
C LYS A 56 -7.37 -16.14 -6.79
N ASP A 57 -7.35 -15.32 -7.83
CA ASP A 57 -6.35 -15.38 -8.90
C ASP A 57 -4.94 -15.14 -8.35
N MET A 58 -4.79 -14.28 -7.34
CA MET A 58 -3.53 -14.02 -6.63
C MET A 58 -3.07 -15.23 -5.83
N GLU A 59 -3.95 -15.84 -5.03
CA GLU A 59 -3.64 -17.06 -4.28
C GLU A 59 -3.21 -18.20 -5.21
N GLU A 60 -3.97 -18.42 -6.29
CA GLU A 60 -3.63 -19.42 -7.31
C GLU A 60 -2.29 -19.11 -7.97
N ALA A 61 -1.99 -17.83 -8.27
CA ALA A 61 -0.72 -17.43 -8.85
C ALA A 61 0.47 -17.76 -7.94
N ILE A 62 0.33 -17.52 -6.62
CA ILE A 62 1.36 -17.84 -5.63
C ILE A 62 1.55 -19.36 -5.52
N VAL A 63 0.48 -20.12 -5.39
CA VAL A 63 0.55 -21.58 -5.20
C VAL A 63 1.10 -22.28 -6.46
N ASN A 64 0.59 -21.92 -7.62
CA ASN A 64 0.94 -22.57 -8.90
C ASN A 64 2.21 -21.98 -9.56
N LYS A 65 2.73 -20.86 -9.03
CA LYS A 65 3.90 -20.12 -9.58
C LYS A 65 3.70 -19.67 -11.03
N ILE A 66 2.46 -19.47 -11.43
CA ILE A 66 2.05 -18.99 -12.76
C ILE A 66 0.68 -18.33 -12.69
N SER A 67 0.45 -17.32 -13.51
CA SER A 67 -0.86 -16.70 -13.72
C SER A 67 -1.02 -16.24 -15.16
N LEU A 68 -2.25 -16.31 -15.70
CA LEU A 68 -2.61 -15.69 -16.99
C LEU A 68 -2.75 -14.16 -16.86
N ASN A 69 -2.94 -13.64 -15.64
CA ASN A 69 -2.86 -12.21 -15.37
C ASN A 69 -1.38 -11.79 -15.32
N PRO A 70 -0.89 -10.95 -16.23
CA PRO A 70 0.53 -10.61 -16.31
C PRO A 70 1.05 -9.86 -15.08
N ILE A 71 0.18 -9.12 -14.37
CA ILE A 71 0.54 -8.42 -13.13
C ILE A 71 0.75 -9.44 -12.01
N LEU A 72 -0.21 -10.35 -11.81
CA LEU A 72 -0.10 -11.41 -10.81
C LEU A 72 1.04 -12.37 -11.12
N ASN A 73 1.26 -12.68 -12.39
CA ASN A 73 2.40 -13.51 -12.81
C ASN A 73 3.76 -12.85 -12.49
N SER A 74 3.86 -11.54 -12.69
CA SER A 74 5.07 -10.78 -12.35
C SER A 74 5.25 -10.66 -10.83
N PHE A 75 4.18 -10.42 -10.09
CA PHE A 75 4.20 -10.32 -8.64
C PHE A 75 4.60 -11.64 -7.97
N GLN A 76 3.97 -12.77 -8.35
CA GLN A 76 4.32 -14.08 -7.78
C GLN A 76 5.78 -14.46 -8.02
N HIS A 77 6.36 -14.05 -9.16
CA HIS A 77 7.78 -14.26 -9.42
C HIS A 77 8.66 -13.52 -8.38
N THR A 78 8.35 -12.25 -8.12
CA THR A 78 9.06 -11.44 -7.10
C THR A 78 8.81 -12.00 -5.70
N TYR A 79 7.58 -12.39 -5.38
CA TYR A 79 7.19 -13.01 -4.13
C TYR A 79 8.07 -14.22 -3.79
N HIS A 80 8.23 -15.16 -4.73
CA HIS A 80 9.05 -16.36 -4.52
C HIS A 80 10.55 -16.06 -4.55
N LYS A 81 10.99 -15.11 -5.38
CA LYS A 81 12.40 -14.74 -5.50
C LYS A 81 12.99 -14.21 -4.20
N TYR A 82 12.21 -13.46 -3.44
CA TYR A 82 12.66 -12.80 -2.21
C TYR A 82 12.04 -13.39 -0.93
N ASP A 83 11.35 -14.51 -1.05
CA ASP A 83 10.70 -15.20 0.08
C ASP A 83 9.81 -14.24 0.89
N ILE A 84 8.99 -13.42 0.17
CA ILE A 84 8.10 -12.45 0.79
C ILE A 84 7.11 -13.17 1.71
N PRO A 85 6.99 -12.79 3.01
CA PRO A 85 6.07 -13.45 3.91
C PRO A 85 4.61 -13.28 3.48
N TYR A 86 3.85 -14.38 3.42
CA TYR A 86 2.46 -14.37 2.94
C TYR A 86 1.54 -13.46 3.76
N HIS A 87 1.78 -13.36 5.08
CA HIS A 87 0.97 -12.50 5.94
C HIS A 87 1.01 -11.01 5.55
N LEU A 88 2.07 -10.54 4.86
CA LEU A 88 2.14 -9.18 4.33
C LEU A 88 1.15 -8.98 3.18
N VAL A 89 1.07 -9.97 2.29
CA VAL A 89 0.12 -9.99 1.17
C VAL A 89 -1.32 -10.08 1.69
N GLU A 90 -1.56 -10.97 2.65
CA GLU A 90 -2.85 -11.15 3.30
C GLU A 90 -3.34 -9.86 4.00
N SER A 91 -2.45 -9.20 4.75
CA SER A 91 -2.78 -7.93 5.43
C SER A 91 -3.09 -6.81 4.45
N PHE A 92 -2.35 -6.75 3.32
CA PHE A 92 -2.64 -5.80 2.25
C PHE A 92 -4.03 -6.07 1.63
N MET A 93 -4.30 -7.31 1.25
CA MET A 93 -5.60 -7.68 0.66
C MET A 93 -6.76 -7.42 1.62
N LYS A 94 -6.57 -7.67 2.94
CA LYS A 94 -7.56 -7.33 3.97
C LYS A 94 -7.87 -5.83 4.00
N SER A 95 -6.86 -4.96 3.95
CA SER A 95 -7.06 -3.50 3.91
C SER A 95 -7.77 -3.04 2.65
N MET A 96 -7.42 -3.57 1.50
CA MET A 96 -8.12 -3.28 0.24
C MET A 96 -9.58 -3.75 0.26
N ARG A 97 -9.86 -4.90 0.88
CA ARG A 97 -11.23 -5.39 1.07
C ARG A 97 -12.05 -4.45 1.98
N MET A 98 -11.42 -3.85 3.00
CA MET A 98 -12.09 -2.85 3.85
C MET A 98 -12.56 -1.64 3.04
N ASP A 99 -11.80 -1.21 2.04
CA ASP A 99 -12.15 -0.07 1.18
C ASP A 99 -13.41 -0.26 0.34
N LEU A 100 -13.85 -1.51 0.14
CA LEU A 100 -15.13 -1.79 -0.54
C LEU A 100 -16.36 -1.37 0.28
N SER A 101 -16.26 -1.37 1.60
CA SER A 101 -17.41 -1.14 2.49
C SER A 101 -17.18 -0.06 3.55
N LYS A 102 -15.95 0.10 4.04
CA LYS A 102 -15.64 1.02 5.13
C LYS A 102 -15.30 2.41 4.61
N LYS A 103 -16.00 3.42 5.13
CA LYS A 103 -15.83 4.82 4.73
C LYS A 103 -15.17 5.68 5.80
N ASN A 104 -15.31 5.29 7.08
CA ASN A 104 -14.82 6.07 8.20
C ASN A 104 -14.01 5.21 9.16
N TYR A 105 -12.93 5.79 9.69
CA TYR A 105 -12.08 5.19 10.70
C TYR A 105 -12.30 5.97 12.00
N GLU A 106 -13.09 5.40 12.91
CA GLU A 106 -13.56 6.11 14.12
C GLU A 106 -12.54 6.03 15.26
N THR A 107 -11.76 4.94 15.30
CA THR A 107 -10.78 4.71 16.35
C THR A 107 -9.35 4.75 15.83
N PHE A 108 -8.41 5.07 16.72
CA PHE A 108 -6.98 5.01 16.40
C PHE A 108 -6.51 3.59 16.05
N ASP A 109 -7.14 2.56 16.63
CA ASP A 109 -6.75 1.17 16.35
C ASP A 109 -7.17 0.78 14.92
N GLU A 110 -8.38 1.16 14.48
CA GLU A 110 -8.82 0.97 13.09
C GLU A 110 -7.95 1.72 12.08
N TYR A 111 -7.58 2.96 12.42
CA TYR A 111 -6.70 3.78 11.61
C TYR A 111 -5.30 3.17 11.47
N ARG A 112 -4.72 2.67 12.57
CA ARG A 112 -3.42 1.99 12.55
C ARG A 112 -3.47 0.67 11.77
N GLU A 113 -4.53 -0.12 11.98
CA GLU A 113 -4.72 -1.38 11.25
C GLU A 113 -4.78 -1.13 9.75
N TYR A 114 -5.51 -0.08 9.33
CA TYR A 114 -5.60 0.29 7.93
C TYR A 114 -4.26 0.75 7.35
N ILE A 115 -3.53 1.64 8.04
CA ILE A 115 -2.19 2.08 7.62
C ILE A 115 -1.24 0.89 7.51
N TYR A 116 -1.25 0.01 8.52
CA TYR A 116 -0.42 -1.19 8.50
C TYR A 116 -0.65 -2.01 7.23
N GLY A 117 -1.89 -2.33 6.92
CA GLY A 117 -2.22 -3.15 5.75
C GLY A 117 -2.08 -2.42 4.42
N SER A 118 -2.41 -1.12 4.34
CA SER A 118 -2.36 -0.38 3.07
C SER A 118 -0.98 0.17 2.71
N ALA A 119 -0.09 0.37 3.71
CA ALA A 119 1.21 1.02 3.48
C ALA A 119 2.40 0.29 4.13
N ASP A 120 2.36 -0.02 5.43
CA ASP A 120 3.51 -0.58 6.13
C ASP A 120 3.93 -1.92 5.54
N VAL A 121 2.97 -2.81 5.26
CA VAL A 121 3.27 -4.11 4.63
C VAL A 121 3.79 -3.97 3.20
N VAL A 122 3.41 -2.92 2.48
CA VAL A 122 3.97 -2.60 1.15
C VAL A 122 5.44 -2.21 1.29
N GLY A 123 5.75 -1.37 2.28
CA GLY A 123 7.13 -1.04 2.66
C GLY A 123 7.95 -2.28 3.01
N LEU A 124 7.36 -3.21 3.77
CA LEU A 124 7.99 -4.48 4.16
C LEU A 124 8.20 -5.44 2.97
N MET A 125 7.26 -5.51 2.02
CA MET A 125 7.46 -6.26 0.78
C MET A 125 8.61 -5.68 -0.05
N CYS A 126 8.70 -4.36 -0.14
CA CYS A 126 9.84 -3.69 -0.80
C CYS A 126 11.14 -3.92 -0.04
N LEU A 127 11.12 -3.94 1.29
CA LEU A 127 12.29 -4.22 2.11
C LEU A 127 12.87 -5.62 1.82
N CYS A 128 12.04 -6.65 1.63
CA CYS A 128 12.52 -7.98 1.21
C CYS A 128 13.38 -7.90 -0.06
N VAL A 129 12.98 -7.06 -1.01
CA VAL A 129 13.74 -6.82 -2.25
C VAL A 129 15.02 -6.06 -1.98
N PHE A 130 14.99 -5.00 -1.17
CA PHE A 130 16.14 -4.15 -0.88
C PHE A 130 17.25 -4.90 -0.13
N VAL A 131 16.87 -5.76 0.80
CA VAL A 131 17.84 -6.59 1.54
C VAL A 131 18.19 -7.89 0.82
N ASN A 132 17.65 -8.13 -0.39
CA ASN A 132 17.88 -9.32 -1.20
C ASN A 132 17.61 -10.63 -0.45
N GLY A 133 16.53 -10.68 0.35
CA GLY A 133 16.13 -11.83 1.15
C GLY A 133 16.97 -12.08 2.42
N ASP A 134 17.87 -11.16 2.79
CA ASP A 134 18.66 -11.23 4.03
C ASP A 134 17.73 -11.00 5.24
N LYS A 135 17.47 -12.08 5.99
CA LYS A 135 16.51 -12.07 7.11
C LYS A 135 17.00 -11.24 8.31
N GLU A 136 18.30 -11.20 8.55
CA GLU A 136 18.88 -10.43 9.65
C GLU A 136 18.72 -8.93 9.40
N LYS A 137 19.09 -8.47 8.21
CA LYS A 137 18.88 -7.08 7.79
C LYS A 137 17.40 -6.71 7.69
N TYR A 138 16.54 -7.65 7.29
CA TYR A 138 15.10 -7.42 7.27
C TYR A 138 14.58 -7.10 8.67
N GLU A 139 14.91 -7.90 9.68
CA GLU A 139 14.47 -7.64 11.05
C GLU A 139 15.09 -6.36 11.64
N GLU A 140 16.34 -6.03 11.29
CA GLU A 140 17.00 -4.79 11.69
C GLU A 140 16.28 -3.53 11.15
N LEU A 141 15.82 -3.57 9.88
CA LEU A 141 15.26 -2.41 9.18
C LEU A 141 13.73 -2.36 9.17
N LYS A 142 13.08 -3.38 9.70
CA LYS A 142 11.62 -3.55 9.65
C LYS A 142 10.86 -2.37 10.23
N GLU A 143 11.23 -1.90 11.42
CA GLU A 143 10.56 -0.77 12.07
C GLU A 143 10.70 0.51 11.26
N SER A 144 11.89 0.78 10.71
CA SER A 144 12.14 1.94 9.86
C SER A 144 11.35 1.87 8.55
N ALA A 145 11.25 0.69 7.93
CA ALA A 145 10.47 0.51 6.71
C ALA A 145 8.96 0.72 6.95
N MET A 146 8.44 0.23 8.06
CA MET A 146 7.04 0.45 8.48
C MET A 146 6.78 1.93 8.74
N ALA A 147 7.62 2.58 9.53
CA ALA A 147 7.48 3.99 9.84
C ALA A 147 7.50 4.87 8.58
N LEU A 148 8.36 4.55 7.62
CA LEU A 148 8.39 5.25 6.33
C LEU A 148 7.12 5.01 5.52
N GLY A 149 6.59 3.79 5.50
CA GLY A 149 5.30 3.45 4.89
C GLY A 149 4.17 4.28 5.50
N SER A 150 4.05 4.28 6.82
CA SER A 150 3.09 5.07 7.59
C SER A 150 3.19 6.57 7.27
N ALA A 151 4.40 7.13 7.24
CA ALA A 151 4.61 8.55 6.92
C ALA A 151 4.10 8.90 5.52
N PHE A 152 4.44 8.10 4.50
CA PHE A 152 3.97 8.32 3.14
C PHE A 152 2.46 8.19 3.01
N GLN A 153 1.84 7.22 3.69
CA GLN A 153 0.39 7.04 3.65
C GLN A 153 -0.35 8.22 4.28
N LYS A 154 0.12 8.71 5.41
CA LYS A 154 -0.44 9.89 6.06
C LYS A 154 -0.33 11.14 5.18
N VAL A 155 0.79 11.29 4.44
CA VAL A 155 0.94 12.35 3.42
C VAL A 155 -0.07 12.17 2.28
N ASN A 156 -0.29 10.93 1.82
CA ASN A 156 -1.30 10.65 0.80
C ASN A 156 -2.71 11.04 1.27
N PHE A 157 -3.09 10.68 2.50
CA PHE A 157 -4.38 11.10 3.07
C PHE A 157 -4.56 12.61 3.11
N LEU A 158 -3.50 13.37 3.44
CA LEU A 158 -3.57 14.83 3.41
C LEU A 158 -3.68 15.39 1.99
N ARG A 159 -2.99 14.79 1.03
CA ARG A 159 -2.99 15.22 -0.36
C ARG A 159 -4.33 14.97 -1.03
N GLU A 160 -4.94 13.83 -0.73
CA GLU A 160 -6.16 13.35 -1.36
C GLU A 160 -7.44 13.68 -0.55
N LEU A 161 -7.26 14.34 0.61
CA LEU A 161 -8.31 14.65 1.58
C LEU A 161 -9.61 15.16 0.95
N LYS A 162 -9.49 16.09 0.00
CA LYS A 162 -10.64 16.70 -0.67
C LYS A 162 -11.33 15.71 -1.60
N ALA A 163 -10.57 15.00 -2.42
CA ALA A 163 -11.11 14.02 -3.36
C ALA A 163 -11.75 12.84 -2.63
N ASP A 164 -11.07 12.31 -1.61
CA ASP A 164 -11.58 11.21 -0.79
C ASP A 164 -12.89 11.57 -0.09
N TYR A 165 -13.01 12.80 0.39
CA TYR A 165 -14.25 13.29 1.01
C TYR A 165 -15.37 13.53 -0.01
N GLU A 166 -15.08 14.25 -1.11
CA GLU A 166 -16.11 14.66 -2.09
C GLU A 166 -16.56 13.49 -2.98
N GLU A 167 -15.64 12.59 -3.38
CA GLU A 167 -15.92 11.53 -4.36
C GLU A 167 -16.23 10.19 -3.69
N LEU A 168 -15.48 9.82 -2.63
CA LEU A 168 -15.58 8.53 -1.96
C LEU A 168 -16.35 8.61 -0.63
N ASN A 169 -16.64 9.82 -0.12
CA ASN A 169 -17.18 10.07 1.22
C ASN A 169 -16.39 9.32 2.31
N ARG A 170 -15.08 9.34 2.21
CA ARG A 170 -14.13 8.59 3.06
C ARG A 170 -13.33 9.54 3.94
N THR A 171 -13.15 9.15 5.21
CA THR A 171 -12.35 9.90 6.18
C THR A 171 -11.42 8.97 6.94
N TYR A 172 -10.13 9.29 6.96
CA TYR A 172 -9.09 8.44 7.56
C TYR A 172 -8.70 8.88 8.98
N PHE A 173 -8.59 10.20 9.24
CA PHE A 173 -8.10 10.70 10.53
C PHE A 173 -9.18 10.62 11.61
N PRO A 174 -9.01 9.80 12.68
CA PRO A 174 -9.97 9.72 13.76
C PRO A 174 -10.14 11.08 14.48
N ASN A 175 -11.37 11.36 14.91
CA ASN A 175 -11.70 12.57 15.66
C ASN A 175 -11.31 13.88 14.96
N THR A 176 -11.24 13.89 13.64
CA THR A 176 -10.90 15.07 12.86
C THR A 176 -12.06 15.44 11.94
N ASN A 177 -12.60 16.65 12.13
CA ASN A 177 -13.57 17.19 11.19
C ASN A 177 -12.82 17.76 9.98
N LEU A 178 -12.88 17.05 8.85
CA LEU A 178 -12.15 17.44 7.64
C LEU A 178 -12.72 18.67 6.95
N MET A 179 -14.00 19.01 7.22
CA MET A 179 -14.63 20.24 6.71
C MET A 179 -14.08 21.49 7.41
N GLU A 180 -13.58 21.31 8.63
CA GLU A 180 -13.04 22.38 9.49
C GLU A 180 -11.70 21.91 10.07
N LEU A 181 -10.75 21.53 9.17
CA LEU A 181 -9.43 21.11 9.62
C LEU A 181 -8.71 22.28 10.32
N ASP A 182 -8.88 22.36 11.64
CA ASP A 182 -8.29 23.42 12.45
C ASP A 182 -6.76 23.31 12.54
N GLU A 183 -6.12 24.38 12.97
CA GLU A 183 -4.66 24.47 13.06
C GLU A 183 -4.08 23.50 14.09
N GLU A 184 -4.83 23.09 15.09
CA GLU A 184 -4.39 22.11 16.10
C GLU A 184 -4.36 20.71 15.49
N SER A 185 -5.43 20.31 14.81
CA SER A 185 -5.50 19.02 14.07
C SER A 185 -4.43 18.91 12.99
N LYS A 186 -4.20 19.99 12.23
CA LYS A 186 -3.10 20.03 11.25
C LYS A 186 -1.74 19.81 11.90
N LYS A 187 -1.46 20.51 13.00
CA LYS A 187 -0.20 20.37 13.73
C LYS A 187 -0.02 18.96 14.27
N ARG A 188 -1.08 18.36 14.81
CA ARG A 188 -1.05 16.98 15.31
C ARG A 188 -0.67 16.00 14.19
N ILE A 189 -1.36 16.05 13.04
CA ILE A 189 -1.10 15.18 11.90
C ILE A 189 0.32 15.38 11.35
N VAL A 190 0.74 16.64 11.18
CA VAL A 190 2.09 16.95 10.69
C VAL A 190 3.18 16.46 11.65
N ASN A 191 2.94 16.57 12.97
CA ASN A 191 3.90 16.07 13.96
C ASN A 191 3.97 14.54 13.95
N GLU A 192 2.85 13.85 13.79
CA GLU A 192 2.80 12.39 13.63
C GLU A 192 3.59 11.94 12.39
N ILE A 193 3.36 12.57 11.24
CA ILE A 193 4.12 12.31 10.00
C ILE A 193 5.63 12.52 10.20
N LYS A 194 6.02 13.62 10.87
CA LYS A 194 7.43 13.92 11.15
C LYS A 194 8.06 12.90 12.08
N ALA A 195 7.31 12.42 13.08
CA ALA A 195 7.79 11.39 14.00
C ALA A 195 8.04 10.08 13.26
N ASP A 196 7.09 9.62 12.44
CA ASP A 196 7.26 8.42 11.63
C ASP A 196 8.44 8.57 10.65
N PHE A 197 8.53 9.71 9.99
CA PHE A 197 9.62 9.97 9.05
C PHE A 197 10.99 9.97 9.74
N ALA A 198 11.08 10.48 10.97
CA ALA A 198 12.33 10.47 11.74
C ALA A 198 12.76 9.05 12.16
N VAL A 199 11.81 8.12 12.34
CA VAL A 199 12.12 6.70 12.60
C VAL A 199 12.51 5.98 11.31
N GLY A 200 11.89 6.35 10.19
CA GLY A 200 12.11 5.72 8.88
C GLY A 200 13.38 6.17 8.15
N TYR A 201 13.92 7.34 8.49
CA TYR A 201 15.10 7.95 7.85
C TYR A 201 16.38 7.57 8.59
#